data_c82fa6bf9cf17651b04f1948b138188d
#
_entry.id   c82fa6bf9cf17651b04f1948b138188d
#
_cell.length_a   1.000
_cell.length_b   1.000
_cell.length_c   1.000
_cell.angle_alpha   90.00
_cell.angle_beta   90.00
_cell.angle_gamma   90.00
#
_symmetry.space_group_name_H-M   'P 1'
#
loop_
_entity.id
_entity.type
_entity.pdbx_description
1 polymer ?
#
loop_
_entity_poly.entity_id
_entity_poly.type
_entity_poly.pdbx_seq_one_letter_code
_entity_poly.pdbx_strand_id
1 'polypeptide(L)'
;MKVKLDVDGYIEQYVLVGQNPECNVEVIEPEDFDIWHFNAYRVFDGACVLDKDKLKKLHIEAQKNEIRYRREKKCFPIINRGQFWYDTLTERQKMEIREWYKAWLDAPQTGIEPEDLEFV
;
A
#
# COMPACT_ATOMS: atom_id res chain seq x y z
N MET A 1 -5.79 -17.54 21.36
CA MET A 1 -5.37 -16.21 20.87
C MET A 1 -6.50 -15.21 21.14
N LYS A 2 -6.14 -14.03 21.60
CA LYS A 2 -7.10 -12.94 21.79
C LYS A 2 -6.93 -11.89 20.72
N VAL A 3 -8.04 -11.37 20.21
CA VAL A 3 -8.03 -10.42 19.11
C VAL A 3 -8.99 -9.25 19.36
N LYS A 4 -8.74 -8.16 18.66
CA LYS A 4 -9.68 -7.06 18.46
C LYS A 4 -10.17 -7.14 17.03
N LEU A 5 -11.49 -7.07 16.83
CA LEU A 5 -12.12 -7.15 15.51
C LEU A 5 -12.52 -5.76 15.03
N ASP A 6 -12.45 -5.54 13.72
CA ASP A 6 -13.04 -4.36 13.09
C ASP A 6 -14.57 -4.56 12.91
N VAL A 7 -15.23 -3.58 12.32
CA VAL A 7 -16.71 -3.61 12.15
C VAL A 7 -17.17 -4.73 11.23
N ASP A 8 -16.30 -5.24 10.37
CA ASP A 8 -16.61 -6.31 9.41
C ASP A 8 -16.22 -7.70 9.91
N GLY A 9 -15.64 -7.78 11.12
CA GLY A 9 -15.23 -9.04 11.74
C GLY A 9 -13.83 -9.50 11.41
N TYR A 10 -13.01 -8.67 10.76
CA TYR A 10 -11.59 -8.95 10.51
C TYR A 10 -10.74 -8.59 11.72
N ILE A 11 -9.61 -9.28 11.88
CA ILE A 11 -8.67 -9.01 12.97
C ILE A 11 -7.99 -7.66 12.75
N GLU A 12 -8.16 -6.75 13.68
CA GLU A 12 -7.51 -5.44 13.72
C GLU A 12 -6.23 -5.47 14.56
N GLN A 13 -6.25 -6.21 15.67
CA GLN A 13 -5.12 -6.45 16.56
C GLN A 13 -5.18 -7.88 17.09
N TYR A 14 -4.04 -8.44 17.45
CA TYR A 14 -3.95 -9.77 18.06
C TYR A 14 -2.88 -9.85 19.14
N VAL A 15 -3.07 -10.79 20.07
CA VAL A 15 -2.11 -11.11 21.14
C VAL A 15 -1.92 -12.63 21.18
N LEU A 16 -0.69 -13.08 20.94
CA LEU A 16 -0.32 -14.48 21.08
C LEU A 16 0.13 -14.80 22.50
N VAL A 17 0.92 -13.90 23.12
CA VAL A 17 1.45 -14.03 24.47
C VAL A 17 1.29 -12.70 25.20
N GLY A 18 0.87 -12.75 26.47
CA GLY A 18 0.66 -11.57 27.28
C GLY A 18 -0.77 -11.05 27.25
N GLN A 19 -0.97 -9.79 27.62
CA GLN A 19 -2.29 -9.17 27.73
C GLN A 19 -2.34 -7.83 27.01
N ASN A 20 -3.45 -7.62 26.31
CA ASN A 20 -3.82 -6.33 25.74
C ASN A 20 -5.32 -6.12 26.01
N PRO A 21 -5.72 -5.09 26.79
CA PRO A 21 -7.13 -4.86 27.12
C PRO A 21 -8.04 -4.65 25.90
N GLU A 22 -7.50 -4.18 24.78
CA GLU A 22 -8.24 -3.98 23.54
C GLU A 22 -8.54 -5.29 22.82
N CYS A 23 -7.72 -6.32 23.03
CA CYS A 23 -7.89 -7.65 22.45
C CYS A 23 -8.70 -8.53 23.40
N ASN A 24 -10.02 -8.45 23.32
CA ASN A 24 -10.95 -9.09 24.27
C ASN A 24 -11.79 -10.22 23.67
N VAL A 25 -11.60 -10.57 22.41
CA VAL A 25 -12.29 -11.67 21.76
C VAL A 25 -11.37 -12.89 21.71
N GLU A 26 -11.81 -13.99 22.33
CA GLU A 26 -11.08 -15.26 22.32
C GLU A 26 -11.39 -16.01 21.04
N VAL A 27 -10.34 -16.44 20.33
CA VAL A 27 -10.45 -17.21 19.09
C VAL A 27 -9.46 -18.38 19.07
N ILE A 28 -9.77 -19.38 18.26
CA ILE A 28 -8.85 -20.48 18.02
C ILE A 28 -7.77 -20.02 17.07
N GLU A 29 -6.51 -20.09 17.52
CA GLU A 29 -5.37 -19.75 16.65
C GLU A 29 -5.30 -20.71 15.46
N PRO A 30 -5.30 -20.22 14.21
CA PRO A 30 -5.12 -21.07 13.04
C PRO A 30 -3.73 -21.74 13.05
N GLU A 31 -3.64 -22.98 12.54
CA GLU A 31 -2.40 -23.73 12.50
C GLU A 31 -1.30 -22.98 11.71
N ASP A 32 -1.68 -22.38 10.57
CA ASP A 32 -0.78 -21.64 9.70
C ASP A 32 -1.06 -20.14 9.77
N PHE A 33 -1.18 -19.60 10.99
CA PHE A 33 -1.50 -18.17 11.16
C PHE A 33 -0.41 -17.28 10.58
N ASP A 34 -0.76 -16.51 9.55
CA ASP A 34 0.14 -15.55 8.91
C ASP A 34 0.12 -14.23 9.68
N ILE A 35 1.12 -14.01 10.53
CA ILE A 35 1.21 -12.81 11.37
C ILE A 35 1.40 -11.52 10.56
N TRP A 36 1.91 -11.62 9.34
CA TRP A 36 2.12 -10.47 8.46
C TRP A 36 0.84 -10.00 7.77
N HIS A 37 -0.16 -10.88 7.67
CA HIS A 37 -1.44 -10.64 7.02
C HIS A 37 -2.60 -10.96 7.96
N PHE A 38 -2.44 -10.67 9.26
CA PHE A 38 -3.47 -10.96 10.28
C PHE A 38 -4.81 -10.30 9.94
N ASN A 39 -4.80 -9.14 9.30
CA ASN A 39 -6.00 -8.40 8.95
C ASN A 39 -6.78 -8.99 7.75
N ALA A 40 -6.28 -10.06 7.15
CA ALA A 40 -7.03 -10.84 6.15
C ALA A 40 -7.84 -11.99 6.76
N TYR A 41 -7.72 -12.22 8.07
CA TYR A 41 -8.49 -13.26 8.77
C TYR A 41 -9.80 -12.68 9.30
N ARG A 42 -10.87 -13.38 9.02
CA ARG A 42 -12.20 -13.05 9.54
C ARG A 42 -12.63 -14.09 10.59
N VAL A 43 -13.29 -13.61 11.64
CA VAL A 43 -13.70 -14.48 12.75
C VAL A 43 -15.17 -14.85 12.61
N PHE A 44 -15.44 -16.18 12.65
CA PHE A 44 -16.77 -16.76 12.69
C PHE A 44 -16.82 -17.79 13.81
N ASP A 45 -17.76 -17.64 14.75
CA ASP A 45 -18.00 -18.59 15.83
C ASP A 45 -16.70 -19.01 16.57
N GLY A 46 -15.83 -18.06 16.84
CA GLY A 46 -14.56 -18.28 17.52
C GLY A 46 -13.43 -18.86 16.65
N ALA A 47 -13.69 -19.15 15.39
CA ALA A 47 -12.68 -19.62 14.43
C ALA A 47 -12.17 -18.49 13.54
N CYS A 48 -10.86 -18.47 13.29
CA CYS A 48 -10.24 -17.55 12.35
C CYS A 48 -10.14 -18.21 10.97
N VAL A 49 -10.71 -17.58 9.97
CA VAL A 49 -10.68 -18.06 8.58
C VAL A 49 -10.00 -17.03 7.71
N LEU A 50 -8.97 -17.47 6.96
CA LEU A 50 -8.30 -16.60 5.99
C LEU A 50 -9.26 -16.30 4.83
N ASP A 51 -9.52 -15.00 4.62
CA ASP A 51 -10.25 -14.52 3.46
C ASP A 51 -9.24 -14.24 2.33
N LYS A 52 -9.19 -15.15 1.36
CA LYS A 52 -8.23 -15.06 0.25
C LYS A 52 -8.48 -13.84 -0.65
N ASP A 53 -9.72 -13.42 -0.80
CA ASP A 53 -10.05 -12.22 -1.58
C ASP A 53 -9.58 -10.96 -0.86
N LYS A 54 -9.74 -10.90 0.45
CA LYS A 54 -9.22 -9.81 1.28
C LYS A 54 -7.70 -9.76 1.22
N LEU A 55 -7.02 -10.90 1.31
CA LEU A 55 -5.55 -10.99 1.20
C LEU A 55 -5.07 -10.45 -0.15
N LYS A 56 -5.75 -10.83 -1.23
CA LYS A 56 -5.44 -10.34 -2.58
C LYS A 56 -5.58 -8.82 -2.69
N LYS A 57 -6.66 -8.26 -2.13
CA LYS A 57 -6.88 -6.80 -2.10
C LYS A 57 -5.78 -6.08 -1.32
N LEU A 58 -5.35 -6.64 -0.18
CA LEU A 58 -4.27 -6.08 0.62
C LEU A 58 -2.95 -6.09 -0.14
N HIS A 59 -2.63 -7.16 -0.86
CA HIS A 59 -1.43 -7.24 -1.70
C HIS A 59 -1.46 -6.19 -2.83
N ILE A 60 -2.59 -6.02 -3.49
CA ILE A 60 -2.75 -5.01 -4.55
C ILE A 60 -2.55 -3.60 -3.99
N GLU A 61 -3.16 -3.30 -2.84
CA GLU A 61 -3.02 -1.99 -2.20
C GLU A 61 -1.58 -1.74 -1.72
N ALA A 62 -0.90 -2.76 -1.21
CA ALA A 62 0.51 -2.67 -0.83
C ALA A 62 1.40 -2.34 -2.04
N GLN A 63 1.16 -2.97 -3.20
CA GLN A 63 1.88 -2.67 -4.44
C GLN A 63 1.65 -1.22 -4.89
N LYS A 64 0.40 -0.74 -4.85
CA LYS A 64 0.07 0.64 -5.17
C LYS A 64 0.79 1.63 -4.25
N ASN A 65 0.84 1.33 -2.96
CA ASN A 65 1.51 2.17 -1.96
C ASN A 65 3.02 2.22 -2.18
N GLU A 66 3.65 1.11 -2.58
CA GLU A 66 5.07 1.10 -2.95
C GLU A 66 5.34 1.99 -4.16
N ILE A 67 4.48 1.95 -5.18
CA ILE A 67 4.61 2.81 -6.37
C ILE A 67 4.44 4.28 -5.97
N ARG A 68 3.48 4.61 -5.11
CA ARG A 68 3.29 5.97 -4.57
C ARG A 68 4.52 6.46 -3.82
N TYR A 69 5.14 5.59 -3.03
CA TYR A 69 6.37 5.91 -2.31
C TYR A 69 7.53 6.22 -3.27
N ARG A 70 7.74 5.38 -4.30
CA ARG A 70 8.78 5.62 -5.31
C ARG A 70 8.50 6.90 -6.11
N ARG A 71 7.22 7.21 -6.38
CA ARG A 71 6.81 8.45 -7.02
C ARG A 71 7.25 9.68 -6.21
N GLU A 72 7.07 9.66 -4.90
CA GLU A 72 7.52 10.73 -4.01
C GLU A 72 9.05 10.90 -4.03
N LYS A 73 9.79 9.82 -4.22
CA LYS A 73 11.25 9.85 -4.26
C LYS A 73 11.82 10.22 -5.62
N LYS A 74 11.22 9.75 -6.70
CA LYS A 74 11.74 9.87 -8.07
C LYS A 74 11.10 10.98 -8.89
N CYS A 75 9.81 11.22 -8.70
CA CYS A 75 9.04 12.14 -9.52
C CYS A 75 8.90 13.52 -8.89
N PHE A 76 8.36 13.61 -7.70
CA PHE A 76 8.01 14.89 -7.09
C PHE A 76 9.18 15.83 -6.84
N PRO A 77 10.40 15.37 -6.46
CA PRO A 77 11.53 16.28 -6.35
C PRO A 77 11.90 16.97 -7.65
N ILE A 78 11.67 16.31 -8.79
CA ILE A 78 11.93 16.89 -10.11
C ILE A 78 10.84 17.90 -10.47
N ILE A 79 9.56 17.52 -10.32
CA ILE A 79 8.43 18.40 -10.61
C ILE A 79 8.47 19.64 -9.70
N ASN A 80 8.88 19.49 -8.46
CA ASN A 80 8.94 20.56 -7.46
C ASN A 80 10.18 21.47 -7.58
N ARG A 81 11.01 21.32 -8.61
CA ARG A 81 12.11 22.24 -8.88
C ARG A 81 11.64 23.67 -9.19
N GLY A 82 10.40 23.84 -9.62
CA GLY A 82 9.76 25.13 -9.79
C GLY A 82 9.74 25.64 -11.21
N GLN A 83 9.04 26.75 -11.40
CA GLN A 83 8.78 27.36 -12.71
C GLN A 83 10.07 27.83 -13.40
N PHE A 84 11.02 28.39 -12.65
CA PHE A 84 12.28 28.87 -13.23
C PHE A 84 13.07 27.75 -13.89
N TRP A 85 13.14 26.58 -13.23
CA TRP A 85 13.80 25.42 -13.81
C TRP A 85 13.04 24.92 -15.05
N TYR A 86 11.71 24.81 -14.95
CA TYR A 86 10.85 24.37 -16.06
C TYR A 86 11.02 25.26 -17.29
N ASP A 87 11.13 26.57 -17.11
CA ASP A 87 11.28 27.52 -18.20
C ASP A 87 12.63 27.41 -18.92
N THR A 88 13.64 26.76 -18.30
CA THR A 88 14.94 26.49 -18.96
C THR A 88 14.88 25.33 -19.94
N LEU A 89 13.83 24.53 -19.90
CA LEU A 89 13.69 23.34 -20.75
C LEU A 89 13.31 23.74 -22.19
N THR A 90 13.74 22.91 -23.16
CA THR A 90 13.26 23.02 -24.53
C THR A 90 11.78 22.63 -24.61
N GLU A 91 11.09 23.01 -25.67
CA GLU A 91 9.69 22.63 -25.87
C GLU A 91 9.51 21.09 -25.88
N ARG A 92 10.45 20.38 -26.49
CA ARG A 92 10.45 18.92 -26.50
C ARG A 92 10.62 18.33 -25.09
N GLN A 93 11.54 18.86 -24.31
CA GLN A 93 11.74 18.44 -22.92
C GLN A 93 10.52 18.72 -22.05
N LYS A 94 9.86 19.86 -22.27
CA LYS A 94 8.61 20.21 -21.57
C LYS A 94 7.50 19.20 -21.89
N MET A 95 7.38 18.78 -23.13
CA MET A 95 6.42 17.73 -23.52
C MET A 95 6.75 16.38 -22.86
N GLU A 96 8.01 15.98 -22.89
CA GLU A 96 8.47 14.72 -22.31
C GLU A 96 8.21 14.67 -20.79
N ILE A 97 8.50 15.78 -20.09
CA ILE A 97 8.29 15.80 -18.64
C ILE A 97 6.81 15.81 -18.27
N ARG A 98 5.95 16.43 -19.07
CA ARG A 98 4.49 16.38 -18.84
C ARG A 98 3.95 14.96 -19.00
N GLU A 99 4.36 14.24 -20.04
CA GLU A 99 3.96 12.86 -20.28
C GLU A 99 4.51 11.93 -19.19
N TRP A 100 5.76 12.13 -18.80
CA TRP A 100 6.40 11.40 -17.72
C TRP A 100 5.69 11.61 -16.37
N TYR A 101 5.35 12.85 -16.04
CA TYR A 101 4.60 13.17 -14.83
C TYR A 101 3.22 12.51 -14.82
N LYS A 102 2.50 12.59 -15.93
CA LYS A 102 1.19 11.93 -16.07
C LYS A 102 1.30 10.42 -15.90
N ALA A 103 2.33 9.80 -16.48
CA ALA A 103 2.57 8.37 -16.31
C ALA A 103 2.82 8.00 -14.85
N TRP A 104 3.55 8.82 -14.10
CA TRP A 104 3.72 8.62 -12.66
C TRP A 104 2.42 8.77 -11.86
N LEU A 105 1.57 9.74 -12.23
CA LEU A 105 0.26 9.90 -11.58
C LEU A 105 -0.64 8.67 -11.80
N ASP A 106 -0.55 8.05 -12.97
CA ASP A 106 -1.32 6.86 -13.32
C ASP A 106 -0.68 5.54 -12.84
N ALA A 107 0.60 5.56 -12.47
CA ALA A 107 1.38 4.37 -12.15
C ALA A 107 0.77 3.47 -11.06
N PRO A 108 0.18 4.00 -9.96
CA PRO A 108 -0.45 3.13 -8.97
C PRO A 108 -1.58 2.27 -9.54
N GLN A 109 -2.31 2.75 -10.54
CA GLN A 109 -3.40 2.01 -11.19
C GLN A 109 -2.90 1.11 -12.31
N THR A 110 -1.91 1.56 -13.09
CA THR A 110 -1.38 0.78 -14.22
C THR A 110 -0.38 -0.29 -13.80
N GLY A 111 0.29 -0.10 -12.66
CA GLY A 111 1.38 -0.96 -12.21
C GLY A 111 2.68 -0.76 -13.00
N ILE A 112 2.74 0.24 -13.87
CA ILE A 112 3.90 0.53 -14.73
C ILE A 112 4.57 1.81 -14.26
N GLU A 113 5.83 1.70 -13.81
CA GLU A 113 6.64 2.86 -13.45
C GLU A 113 7.35 3.42 -14.66
N PRO A 114 7.29 4.76 -14.89
CA PRO A 114 8.04 5.39 -15.95
C PRO A 114 9.55 5.25 -15.77
N GLU A 115 10.28 5.17 -16.86
CA GLU A 115 11.73 5.22 -16.84
C GLU A 115 12.21 6.65 -16.50
N ASP A 116 13.42 6.76 -15.95
CA ASP A 116 14.01 8.06 -15.61
C ASP A 116 14.27 8.88 -16.88
N LEU A 117 14.04 10.18 -16.79
CA LEU A 117 14.36 11.11 -17.88
C LEU A 117 15.86 11.42 -17.90
N GLU A 118 16.45 11.48 -19.09
CA GLU A 118 17.89 11.68 -19.27
C GLU A 118 18.35 13.09 -18.89
N PHE A 119 17.48 14.09 -19.05
CA PHE A 119 17.83 15.50 -18.84
C PHE A 119 17.57 16.04 -17.42
N VAL A 120 17.17 15.20 -16.50
CA VAL A 120 16.85 15.61 -15.13
C VAL A 120 17.91 15.24 -14.11
#